data_27f5bb67c7c720c669ed8bc7830339e7
#
_entry.id   27f5bb67c7c720c669ed8bc7830339e7
#
_cell.length_a   1.000
_cell.length_b   1.000
_cell.length_c   1.000
_cell.angle_alpha   90.00
_cell.angle_beta   90.00
_cell.angle_gamma   90.00
#
_symmetry.space_group_name_H-M   'P 1'
#
loop_
_entity.id
_entity.type
_entity.pdbx_description
1 polymer ?
#
loop_
_entity_poly.entity_id
_entity_poly.type
_entity_poly.pdbx_seq_one_letter_code
_entity_poly.pdbx_strand_id
1 'polypeptide(L)'
;MSLVGAIEAGGTKFILAIANRDGTILERARLDTRHPDETLCEAATWFEGAASRHGALSAFGIASFGPIDIDPGSPTYGTFTTTPKPGWSGARFHDALARFDVPLAIDTDVNGAALGEYLAGAGQGARTIAYTTVGTGIGTGVVTDGAPVSGISHFESGHLRPARPHGDDWPGNCPYHGDCLEGLASGPAILARWGHDLSAAPEEQISLVADYLGELACALVLLHMPGRMIFGGGVMKAPGLLEALRRTTRARLGGYIAAWDRDLSEMIVAPALGDDAGITGAIALGRSCIREASVAEGP
;
A
#
# COMPACT_ATOMS: atom_id res chain seq x y z
N MET A 1 -7.18 -27.24 11.07
CA MET A 1 -6.20 -26.38 10.35
C MET A 1 -6.70 -24.95 10.45
N SER A 2 -5.85 -24.02 10.91
CA SER A 2 -6.24 -22.60 11.01
C SER A 2 -6.23 -21.96 9.63
N LEU A 3 -7.37 -21.42 9.17
CA LEU A 3 -7.50 -20.72 7.90
C LEU A 3 -7.61 -19.22 8.14
N VAL A 4 -7.06 -18.44 7.23
CA VAL A 4 -7.12 -16.98 7.22
C VAL A 4 -7.99 -16.54 6.06
N GLY A 5 -9.00 -15.71 6.32
CA GLY A 5 -9.64 -14.88 5.33
C GLY A 5 -8.81 -13.64 5.07
N ALA A 6 -8.56 -13.28 3.83
CA ALA A 6 -7.78 -12.12 3.47
C ALA A 6 -8.52 -11.23 2.48
N ILE A 7 -8.45 -9.92 2.69
CA ILE A 7 -9.06 -8.91 1.83
C ILE A 7 -8.00 -7.88 1.46
N GLU A 8 -7.72 -7.73 0.16
CA GLU A 8 -7.11 -6.54 -0.38
C GLU A 8 -8.22 -5.67 -0.94
N ALA A 9 -8.55 -4.61 -0.24
CA ALA A 9 -9.61 -3.67 -0.59
C ALA A 9 -9.01 -2.47 -1.33
N GLY A 10 -9.15 -2.44 -2.64
CA GLY A 10 -8.79 -1.29 -3.47
C GLY A 10 -9.97 -0.40 -3.80
N GLY A 11 -9.72 0.84 -4.20
CA GLY A 11 -10.77 1.79 -4.58
C GLY A 11 -11.62 1.37 -5.80
N THR A 12 -11.18 0.40 -6.60
CA THR A 12 -11.88 -0.09 -7.81
C THR A 12 -12.21 -1.57 -7.77
N LYS A 13 -11.43 -2.36 -7.04
CA LYS A 13 -11.60 -3.83 -6.92
C LYS A 13 -11.24 -4.29 -5.52
N PHE A 14 -11.89 -5.34 -5.05
CA PHE A 14 -11.47 -6.15 -3.91
C PHE A 14 -10.90 -7.47 -4.41
N ILE A 15 -9.81 -7.91 -3.82
CA ILE A 15 -9.29 -9.27 -3.96
C ILE A 15 -9.54 -9.99 -2.64
N LEU A 16 -10.20 -11.13 -2.71
CA LEU A 16 -10.49 -11.99 -1.57
C LEU A 16 -9.67 -13.26 -1.69
N ALA A 17 -9.20 -13.78 -0.56
CA ALA A 17 -8.54 -15.07 -0.51
C ALA A 17 -8.83 -15.82 0.79
N ILE A 18 -8.86 -17.15 0.71
CA ILE A 18 -8.65 -18.03 1.86
C ILE A 18 -7.26 -18.64 1.74
N ALA A 19 -6.47 -18.54 2.80
CA ALA A 19 -5.15 -19.10 2.88
C ALA A 19 -5.01 -20.04 4.09
N ASN A 20 -4.12 -21.02 3.99
CA ASN A 20 -3.73 -21.85 5.10
C ASN A 20 -2.73 -21.13 6.04
N ARG A 21 -2.34 -21.80 7.13
CA ARG A 21 -1.38 -21.27 8.12
C ARG A 21 -0.02 -20.92 7.52
N ASP A 22 0.38 -21.54 6.42
CA ASP A 22 1.67 -21.28 5.77
C ASP A 22 1.59 -20.07 4.81
N GLY A 23 0.38 -19.59 4.53
CA GLY A 23 0.12 -18.49 3.61
C GLY A 23 -0.20 -18.93 2.18
N THR A 24 -0.32 -20.26 1.95
CA THR A 24 -0.73 -20.77 0.63
C THR A 24 -2.22 -20.45 0.40
N ILE A 25 -2.51 -19.79 -0.70
CA ILE A 25 -3.89 -19.47 -1.10
C ILE A 25 -4.58 -20.74 -1.58
N LEU A 26 -5.73 -21.05 -0.98
CA LEU A 26 -6.57 -22.19 -1.33
C LEU A 26 -7.67 -21.81 -2.31
N GLU A 27 -8.21 -20.60 -2.17
CA GLU A 27 -9.24 -20.05 -3.05
C GLU A 27 -9.12 -18.54 -3.11
N ARG A 28 -9.49 -17.95 -4.25
CA ARG A 28 -9.40 -16.51 -4.51
C ARG A 28 -10.59 -16.04 -5.32
N ALA A 29 -11.03 -14.81 -5.07
CA ALA A 29 -12.04 -14.12 -5.87
C ALA A 29 -11.69 -12.64 -6.08
N ARG A 30 -12.33 -12.04 -7.06
CA ARG A 30 -12.28 -10.61 -7.34
C ARG A 30 -13.68 -10.06 -7.40
N LEU A 31 -13.91 -8.96 -6.70
CA LEU A 31 -15.14 -8.17 -6.73
C LEU A 31 -14.84 -6.76 -7.21
N ASP A 32 -15.81 -6.11 -7.83
CA ASP A 32 -15.73 -4.69 -8.12
C ASP A 32 -16.11 -3.88 -6.87
N THR A 33 -15.39 -2.79 -6.61
CA THR A 33 -15.70 -1.89 -5.48
C THR A 33 -16.89 -1.00 -5.84
N ARG A 34 -18.06 -1.33 -5.31
CA ARG A 34 -19.32 -0.58 -5.46
C ARG A 34 -19.67 0.17 -4.16
N HIS A 35 -20.96 0.36 -3.88
CA HIS A 35 -21.40 0.85 -2.58
C HIS A 35 -20.94 -0.11 -1.46
N PRO A 36 -20.55 0.40 -0.27
CA PRO A 36 -20.00 -0.45 0.79
C PRO A 36 -20.91 -1.60 1.18
N ASP A 37 -22.21 -1.36 1.36
CA ASP A 37 -23.16 -2.42 1.74
C ASP A 37 -23.18 -3.58 0.74
N GLU A 38 -23.12 -3.27 -0.57
CA GLU A 38 -23.09 -4.28 -1.61
C GLU A 38 -21.77 -5.05 -1.59
N THR A 39 -20.64 -4.30 -1.63
CA THR A 39 -19.31 -4.90 -1.73
C THR A 39 -18.97 -5.74 -0.49
N LEU A 40 -19.27 -5.22 0.70
CA LEU A 40 -18.97 -5.91 1.96
C LEU A 40 -19.90 -7.12 2.18
N CYS A 41 -21.18 -7.02 1.80
CA CYS A 41 -22.11 -8.15 1.86
C CYS A 41 -21.69 -9.27 0.89
N GLU A 42 -21.32 -8.92 -0.34
CA GLU A 42 -20.84 -9.89 -1.33
C GLU A 42 -19.55 -10.57 -0.88
N ALA A 43 -18.60 -9.80 -0.31
CA ALA A 43 -17.37 -10.35 0.25
C ALA A 43 -17.66 -11.34 1.40
N ALA A 44 -18.52 -10.97 2.35
CA ALA A 44 -18.90 -11.84 3.45
C ALA A 44 -19.60 -13.13 2.96
N THR A 45 -20.49 -13.02 1.98
CA THR A 45 -21.17 -14.19 1.38
C THR A 45 -20.17 -15.12 0.69
N TRP A 46 -19.19 -14.56 -0.01
CA TRP A 46 -18.12 -15.35 -0.62
C TRP A 46 -17.31 -16.13 0.43
N PHE A 47 -16.93 -15.47 1.55
CA PHE A 47 -16.22 -16.13 2.64
C PHE A 47 -17.02 -17.23 3.31
N GLU A 48 -18.34 -17.08 3.49
CA GLU A 48 -19.22 -18.16 3.99
C GLU A 48 -19.17 -19.39 3.07
N GLY A 49 -19.30 -19.17 1.75
CA GLY A 49 -19.21 -20.23 0.77
C GLY A 49 -17.84 -20.91 0.75
N ALA A 50 -16.77 -20.13 0.80
CA ALA A 50 -15.42 -20.65 0.80
C ALA A 50 -15.09 -21.38 2.14
N ALA A 51 -15.53 -20.86 3.28
CA ALA A 51 -15.39 -21.53 4.57
C ALA A 51 -16.15 -22.88 4.61
N SER A 52 -17.28 -22.97 3.95
CA SER A 52 -18.03 -24.24 3.84
C SER A 52 -17.26 -25.30 3.05
N ARG A 53 -16.39 -24.89 2.10
CA ARG A 53 -15.57 -25.79 1.28
C ARG A 53 -14.24 -26.18 1.93
N HIS A 54 -13.62 -25.23 2.63
CA HIS A 54 -12.22 -25.38 3.11
C HIS A 54 -12.13 -25.55 4.63
N GLY A 55 -13.15 -25.16 5.39
CA GLY A 55 -13.18 -25.18 6.85
C GLY A 55 -13.34 -23.78 7.47
N ALA A 56 -13.56 -23.75 8.78
CA ALA A 56 -13.80 -22.51 9.52
C ALA A 56 -12.56 -21.58 9.48
N LEU A 57 -12.82 -20.28 9.33
CA LEU A 57 -11.81 -19.25 9.44
C LEU A 57 -11.39 -19.05 10.90
N SER A 58 -10.15 -18.68 11.13
CA SER A 58 -9.57 -18.39 12.45
C SER A 58 -9.23 -16.92 12.64
N ALA A 59 -9.10 -16.17 11.57
CA ALA A 59 -8.85 -14.72 11.58
C ALA A 59 -9.09 -14.12 10.19
N PHE A 60 -9.25 -12.79 10.15
CA PHE A 60 -9.16 -12.01 8.92
C PHE A 60 -7.96 -11.07 8.94
N GLY A 61 -7.33 -10.90 7.77
CA GLY A 61 -6.40 -9.81 7.52
C GLY A 61 -6.88 -8.94 6.36
N ILE A 62 -6.82 -7.64 6.55
CA ILE A 62 -7.40 -6.67 5.63
C ILE A 62 -6.37 -5.59 5.31
N ALA A 63 -6.03 -5.45 4.04
CA ALA A 63 -5.23 -4.37 3.50
C ALA A 63 -6.15 -3.46 2.68
N SER A 64 -6.45 -2.25 3.16
CA SER A 64 -7.53 -1.43 2.64
C SER A 64 -7.07 -0.07 2.13
N PHE A 65 -7.69 0.39 1.04
CA PHE A 65 -7.63 1.82 0.70
C PHE A 65 -8.15 2.65 1.88
N GLY A 66 -7.72 3.90 1.92
CA GLY A 66 -8.04 4.80 3.03
C GLY A 66 -8.71 6.12 2.60
N PRO A 67 -8.72 7.08 3.53
CA PRO A 67 -8.29 6.96 4.92
C PRO A 67 -9.17 6.04 5.77
N ILE A 68 -8.53 5.21 6.60
CA ILE A 68 -9.18 4.22 7.47
C ILE A 68 -8.51 4.26 8.86
N ASP A 69 -9.28 4.05 9.92
CA ASP A 69 -8.74 3.97 11.27
C ASP A 69 -8.05 2.60 11.47
N ILE A 70 -6.73 2.64 11.67
CA ILE A 70 -5.90 1.44 11.86
C ILE A 70 -5.39 1.29 13.30
N ASP A 71 -5.82 2.13 14.26
CA ASP A 71 -5.44 1.99 15.66
C ASP A 71 -6.27 0.89 16.33
N PRO A 72 -5.68 -0.26 16.72
CA PRO A 72 -6.41 -1.34 17.39
C PRO A 72 -7.02 -0.95 18.73
N GLY A 73 -6.52 0.14 19.37
CA GLY A 73 -7.08 0.70 20.60
C GLY A 73 -8.26 1.63 20.37
N SER A 74 -8.54 2.01 19.15
CA SER A 74 -9.62 2.93 18.81
C SER A 74 -10.99 2.22 18.79
N PRO A 75 -12.05 2.86 19.31
CA PRO A 75 -13.41 2.33 19.17
C PRO A 75 -13.93 2.31 17.73
N THR A 76 -13.24 3.01 16.83
CA THR A 76 -13.55 3.09 15.40
C THR A 76 -12.55 2.32 14.53
N TYR A 77 -11.75 1.44 15.11
CA TYR A 77 -10.82 0.58 14.37
C TYR A 77 -11.49 -0.11 13.18
N GLY A 78 -10.87 -0.01 12.00
CA GLY A 78 -11.40 -0.57 10.75
C GLY A 78 -12.56 0.21 10.14
N THR A 79 -12.79 1.46 10.57
CA THR A 79 -13.80 2.35 9.99
C THR A 79 -13.16 3.28 8.98
N PHE A 80 -13.74 3.40 7.80
CA PHE A 80 -13.35 4.43 6.84
C PHE A 80 -13.67 5.82 7.39
N THR A 81 -12.68 6.69 7.44
CA THR A 81 -12.81 8.07 7.90
C THR A 81 -13.28 8.98 6.74
N THR A 82 -12.67 10.13 6.52
CA THR A 82 -13.01 11.02 5.40
C THR A 82 -12.36 10.52 4.11
N THR A 83 -13.00 9.60 3.40
CA THR A 83 -12.51 9.08 2.12
C THR A 83 -13.19 9.78 0.94
N PRO A 84 -12.45 10.05 -0.16
CA PRO A 84 -13.05 10.59 -1.38
C PRO A 84 -13.94 9.59 -2.12
N LYS A 85 -13.92 8.30 -1.75
CA LYS A 85 -14.76 7.27 -2.36
C LYS A 85 -16.22 7.45 -1.92
N PRO A 86 -17.17 7.70 -2.85
CA PRO A 86 -18.56 7.96 -2.49
C PRO A 86 -19.20 6.84 -1.68
N GLY A 87 -19.85 7.19 -0.56
CA GLY A 87 -20.57 6.27 0.31
C GLY A 87 -19.71 5.49 1.30
N TRP A 88 -18.38 5.51 1.19
CA TRP A 88 -17.51 4.70 2.04
C TRP A 88 -17.18 5.33 3.40
N SER A 89 -17.29 6.64 3.57
CA SER A 89 -17.09 7.27 4.88
C SER A 89 -18.05 6.70 5.92
N GLY A 90 -17.52 6.20 7.04
CA GLY A 90 -18.27 5.56 8.11
C GLY A 90 -18.54 4.06 7.90
N ALA A 91 -18.26 3.47 6.73
CA ALA A 91 -18.36 2.02 6.53
C ALA A 91 -17.33 1.26 7.38
N ARG A 92 -17.67 0.04 7.83
CA ARG A 92 -16.84 -0.76 8.73
C ARG A 92 -16.72 -2.19 8.26
N PHE A 93 -15.51 -2.73 8.22
CA PHE A 93 -15.31 -4.16 7.95
C PHE A 93 -15.88 -5.05 9.05
N HIS A 94 -15.81 -4.61 10.31
CA HIS A 94 -16.33 -5.36 11.45
C HIS A 94 -17.81 -5.72 11.30
N ASP A 95 -18.64 -4.78 10.83
CA ASP A 95 -20.08 -4.99 10.71
C ASP A 95 -20.40 -6.11 9.70
N ALA A 96 -19.68 -6.15 8.59
CA ALA A 96 -19.88 -7.16 7.56
C ALA A 96 -19.34 -8.54 7.96
N LEU A 97 -18.24 -8.57 8.72
CA LEU A 97 -17.52 -9.80 9.08
C LEU A 97 -17.86 -10.33 10.49
N ALA A 98 -18.71 -9.61 11.26
CA ALA A 98 -19.09 -9.98 12.62
C ALA A 98 -19.65 -11.42 12.74
N ARG A 99 -20.31 -11.91 11.68
CA ARG A 99 -20.90 -13.25 11.64
C ARG A 99 -19.88 -14.40 11.73
N PHE A 100 -18.59 -14.12 11.48
CA PHE A 100 -17.55 -15.14 11.56
C PHE A 100 -16.98 -15.29 12.97
N ASP A 101 -17.21 -14.30 13.85
CA ASP A 101 -16.77 -14.29 15.26
C ASP A 101 -15.26 -14.63 15.42
N VAL A 102 -14.41 -13.99 14.61
CA VAL A 102 -12.96 -14.17 14.60
C VAL A 102 -12.25 -12.82 14.62
N PRO A 103 -11.01 -12.76 15.12
CA PRO A 103 -10.23 -11.52 15.15
C PRO A 103 -9.92 -10.98 13.74
N LEU A 104 -9.79 -9.66 13.66
CA LEU A 104 -9.45 -8.91 12.44
C LEU A 104 -8.16 -8.13 12.66
N ALA A 105 -7.21 -8.21 11.72
CA ALA A 105 -6.10 -7.27 11.61
C ALA A 105 -6.29 -6.42 10.35
N ILE A 106 -6.31 -5.12 10.53
CA ILE A 106 -6.61 -4.15 9.46
C ILE A 106 -5.47 -3.15 9.35
N ASP A 107 -5.00 -2.92 8.13
CA ASP A 107 -4.02 -1.89 7.81
C ASP A 107 -4.33 -1.30 6.42
N THR A 108 -3.57 -0.30 6.00
CA THR A 108 -3.72 0.29 4.67
C THR A 108 -3.24 -0.67 3.57
N ASP A 109 -3.73 -0.46 2.35
CA ASP A 109 -3.33 -1.22 1.16
C ASP A 109 -1.81 -1.10 0.89
N VAL A 110 -1.23 0.08 1.12
CA VAL A 110 0.22 0.28 0.95
C VAL A 110 1.04 -0.39 2.05
N ASN A 111 0.57 -0.43 3.30
CA ASN A 111 1.20 -1.19 4.39
C ASN A 111 1.08 -2.69 4.13
N GLY A 112 -0.07 -3.16 3.65
CA GLY A 112 -0.25 -4.53 3.20
C GLY A 112 0.73 -4.89 2.09
N ALA A 113 0.82 -4.07 1.03
CA ALA A 113 1.76 -4.30 -0.06
C ALA A 113 3.23 -4.28 0.41
N ALA A 114 3.59 -3.35 1.31
CA ALA A 114 4.91 -3.31 1.93
C ALA A 114 5.21 -4.61 2.70
N LEU A 115 4.27 -5.08 3.52
CA LEU A 115 4.42 -6.31 4.28
C LEU A 115 4.54 -7.54 3.36
N GLY A 116 3.74 -7.62 2.30
CA GLY A 116 3.85 -8.67 1.28
C GLY A 116 5.22 -8.71 0.63
N GLU A 117 5.70 -7.56 0.14
CA GLU A 117 7.02 -7.43 -0.49
C GLU A 117 8.18 -7.70 0.51
N TYR A 118 8.01 -7.33 1.78
CA TYR A 118 8.97 -7.64 2.83
C TYR A 118 9.10 -9.15 3.06
N LEU A 119 7.98 -9.86 3.12
CA LEU A 119 7.95 -11.29 3.46
C LEU A 119 8.29 -12.21 2.30
N ALA A 120 7.85 -11.88 1.10
CA ALA A 120 7.90 -12.79 -0.05
C ALA A 120 8.36 -12.15 -1.37
N GLY A 121 8.62 -10.85 -1.39
CA GLY A 121 8.95 -10.11 -2.61
C GLY A 121 10.32 -9.44 -2.59
N ALA A 122 10.38 -8.27 -3.22
CA ALA A 122 11.62 -7.51 -3.41
C ALA A 122 12.25 -7.00 -2.11
N GLY A 123 11.50 -6.99 -1.00
CA GLY A 123 11.97 -6.54 0.32
C GLY A 123 12.71 -7.60 1.14
N GLN A 124 12.75 -8.86 0.67
CA GLN A 124 13.36 -9.95 1.43
C GLN A 124 14.83 -9.67 1.79
N GLY A 125 15.21 -10.01 3.03
CA GLY A 125 16.56 -9.85 3.55
C GLY A 125 16.90 -8.43 4.04
N ALA A 126 16.07 -7.42 3.80
CA ALA A 126 16.26 -6.10 4.36
C ALA A 126 15.56 -5.99 5.72
N ARG A 127 16.18 -5.32 6.69
CA ARG A 127 15.58 -5.07 8.01
C ARG A 127 14.43 -4.08 7.93
N THR A 128 14.63 -3.01 7.14
CA THR A 128 13.65 -1.95 6.90
C THR A 128 13.47 -1.80 5.39
N ILE A 129 12.22 -1.73 4.94
CA ILE A 129 11.87 -1.38 3.57
C ILE A 129 10.84 -0.25 3.55
N ALA A 130 10.80 0.48 2.43
CA ALA A 130 9.70 1.37 2.12
C ALA A 130 9.08 0.95 0.77
N TYR A 131 7.78 0.74 0.75
CA TYR A 131 7.01 0.48 -0.46
C TYR A 131 6.18 1.71 -0.81
N THR A 132 6.34 2.23 -2.01
CA THR A 132 5.56 3.37 -2.50
C THR A 132 4.75 2.95 -3.72
N THR A 133 3.44 3.14 -3.68
CA THR A 133 2.58 3.03 -4.87
C THR A 133 2.40 4.41 -5.50
N VAL A 134 2.54 4.49 -6.83
CA VAL A 134 2.25 5.68 -7.64
C VAL A 134 1.23 5.28 -8.69
N GLY A 135 -0.03 5.58 -8.41
CA GLY A 135 -1.17 5.17 -9.22
C GLY A 135 -2.25 6.26 -9.27
N THR A 136 -3.49 5.93 -8.90
CA THR A 136 -4.57 6.91 -8.72
C THR A 136 -4.24 7.91 -7.62
N GLY A 137 -3.60 7.43 -6.55
CA GLY A 137 -2.98 8.25 -5.51
C GLY A 137 -1.51 7.89 -5.35
N ILE A 138 -0.86 8.50 -4.35
CA ILE A 138 0.50 8.18 -3.92
C ILE A 138 0.49 7.87 -2.43
N GLY A 139 0.85 6.64 -2.08
CA GLY A 139 0.95 6.21 -0.68
C GLY A 139 2.25 5.47 -0.43
N THR A 140 2.73 5.48 0.82
CA THR A 140 3.92 4.74 1.23
C THR A 140 3.68 3.96 2.50
N GLY A 141 4.00 2.67 2.47
CA GLY A 141 4.12 1.81 3.65
C GLY A 141 5.59 1.56 3.99
N VAL A 142 5.92 1.60 5.26
CA VAL A 142 7.26 1.27 5.77
C VAL A 142 7.13 0.04 6.68
N VAL A 143 7.99 -0.94 6.48
CA VAL A 143 8.07 -2.15 7.32
C VAL A 143 9.45 -2.21 7.94
N THR A 144 9.52 -2.38 9.25
CA THR A 144 10.77 -2.58 10.01
C THR A 144 10.60 -3.81 10.91
N ASP A 145 11.59 -4.71 10.86
CA ASP A 145 11.58 -5.96 11.66
C ASP A 145 10.29 -6.77 11.49
N GLY A 146 9.69 -6.72 10.31
CA GLY A 146 8.49 -7.50 9.96
C GLY A 146 7.16 -6.87 10.39
N ALA A 147 7.16 -5.66 10.91
CA ALA A 147 5.96 -4.91 11.30
C ALA A 147 5.82 -3.61 10.51
N PRO A 148 4.62 -3.26 10.03
CA PRO A 148 4.35 -1.95 9.48
C PRO A 148 4.59 -0.85 10.52
N VAL A 149 5.18 0.26 10.09
CA VAL A 149 5.40 1.42 10.96
C VAL A 149 4.21 2.35 10.86
N SER A 150 3.60 2.66 11.99
CA SER A 150 2.49 3.61 12.12
C SER A 150 2.73 4.58 13.27
N GLY A 151 1.99 5.69 13.28
CA GLY A 151 1.89 6.61 14.41
C GLY A 151 0.51 6.50 15.06
N ILE A 152 -0.13 7.63 15.30
CA ILE A 152 -1.54 7.71 15.74
C ILE A 152 -2.51 7.27 14.61
N SER A 153 -2.01 7.17 13.40
CA SER A 153 -2.68 6.69 12.18
C SER A 153 -1.63 6.27 11.17
N HIS A 154 -2.06 5.90 9.95
CA HIS A 154 -1.18 5.63 8.82
C HIS A 154 -0.53 6.92 8.28
N PHE A 155 0.56 6.76 7.54
CA PHE A 155 1.26 7.87 6.90
C PHE A 155 0.55 8.32 5.62
N GLU A 156 0.62 9.62 5.35
CA GLU A 156 0.08 10.28 4.15
C GLU A 156 1.19 10.99 3.37
N SER A 157 2.27 10.26 3.12
CA SER A 157 3.48 10.79 2.47
C SER A 157 3.26 11.31 1.05
N GLY A 158 2.21 10.86 0.36
CA GLY A 158 1.79 11.41 -0.93
C GLY A 158 1.39 12.88 -0.89
N HIS A 159 1.09 13.40 0.30
CA HIS A 159 0.72 14.81 0.46
C HIS A 159 1.88 15.72 0.92
N LEU A 160 3.10 15.21 0.98
CA LEU A 160 4.27 16.09 1.16
C LEU A 160 4.38 17.08 -0.02
N ARG A 161 4.96 18.26 0.22
CA ARG A 161 5.23 19.25 -0.82
C ARG A 161 6.68 19.10 -1.29
N PRO A 162 6.91 18.61 -2.52
CA PRO A 162 8.26 18.49 -3.07
C PRO A 162 8.79 19.87 -3.44
N ALA A 163 10.11 20.05 -3.35
CA ALA A 163 10.78 21.17 -3.99
C ALA A 163 10.59 21.08 -5.50
N ARG A 164 10.19 22.18 -6.12
CA ARG A 164 9.87 22.21 -7.55
C ARG A 164 11.03 22.79 -8.35
N PRO A 165 11.30 22.27 -9.57
CA PRO A 165 12.27 22.89 -10.47
C PRO A 165 11.87 24.34 -10.80
N HIS A 166 12.89 25.17 -11.07
CA HIS A 166 12.66 26.56 -11.44
C HIS A 166 11.79 26.66 -12.72
N GLY A 167 10.74 27.45 -12.66
CA GLY A 167 9.82 27.65 -13.78
C GLY A 167 8.68 26.64 -13.85
N ASP A 168 8.61 25.68 -12.95
CA ASP A 168 7.45 24.80 -12.82
C ASP A 168 6.41 25.41 -11.86
N ASP A 169 5.40 26.03 -12.44
CA ASP A 169 4.33 26.75 -11.77
C ASP A 169 2.94 26.09 -11.90
N TRP A 170 2.90 24.84 -12.41
CA TRP A 170 1.63 24.13 -12.56
C TRP A 170 0.93 23.94 -11.19
N PRO A 171 -0.37 24.31 -11.05
CA PRO A 171 -1.03 24.40 -9.75
C PRO A 171 -1.27 23.05 -9.05
N GLY A 172 -1.03 21.93 -9.75
CA GLY A 172 -1.34 20.60 -9.24
C GLY A 172 -2.82 20.22 -9.35
N ASN A 173 -3.14 18.97 -9.00
CA ASN A 173 -4.48 18.39 -9.14
C ASN A 173 -5.04 17.81 -7.82
N CYS A 174 -4.36 17.99 -6.70
CA CYS A 174 -4.88 17.51 -5.41
C CYS A 174 -6.01 18.43 -4.93
N PRO A 175 -7.21 17.89 -4.59
CA PRO A 175 -8.33 18.70 -4.15
C PRO A 175 -8.10 19.39 -2.78
N TYR A 176 -7.16 18.88 -1.98
CA TYR A 176 -6.86 19.43 -0.66
C TYR A 176 -5.64 20.37 -0.66
N HIS A 177 -4.59 20.02 -1.42
CA HIS A 177 -3.28 20.68 -1.31
C HIS A 177 -2.77 21.29 -2.62
N GLY A 178 -3.48 21.09 -3.75
CA GLY A 178 -3.04 21.54 -5.07
C GLY A 178 -1.75 20.81 -5.49
N ASP A 179 -0.61 21.42 -5.20
CA ASP A 179 0.73 21.02 -5.63
C ASP A 179 1.51 20.10 -4.65
N CYS A 180 0.84 19.31 -3.85
CA CYS A 180 1.52 18.21 -3.14
C CYS A 180 2.00 17.14 -4.12
N LEU A 181 2.81 16.20 -3.66
CA LEU A 181 3.39 15.15 -4.50
C LEU A 181 2.33 14.37 -5.30
N GLU A 182 1.24 13.97 -4.65
CA GLU A 182 0.11 13.32 -5.32
C GLU A 182 -0.52 14.22 -6.38
N GLY A 183 -0.70 15.50 -6.05
CA GLY A 183 -1.22 16.51 -6.98
C GLY A 183 -0.31 16.79 -8.18
N LEU A 184 0.96 16.41 -8.12
CA LEU A 184 1.94 16.64 -9.19
C LEU A 184 2.30 15.37 -9.97
N ALA A 185 2.30 14.20 -9.32
CA ALA A 185 2.91 12.98 -9.87
C ALA A 185 1.98 11.75 -9.90
N SER A 186 0.74 11.84 -9.39
CA SER A 186 -0.23 10.75 -9.55
C SER A 186 -0.71 10.62 -11.00
N GLY A 187 -1.30 9.47 -11.35
CA GLY A 187 -1.87 9.25 -12.68
C GLY A 187 -2.90 10.32 -13.09
N PRO A 188 -3.89 10.65 -12.26
CA PRO A 188 -4.81 11.76 -12.51
C PRO A 188 -4.12 13.12 -12.69
N ALA A 189 -3.08 13.42 -11.91
CA ALA A 189 -2.31 14.65 -12.02
C ALA A 189 -1.56 14.74 -13.36
N ILE A 190 -0.91 13.66 -13.76
CA ILE A 190 -0.21 13.52 -15.05
C ILE A 190 -1.18 13.73 -16.20
N LEU A 191 -2.33 13.05 -16.16
CA LEU A 191 -3.37 13.17 -17.19
C LEU A 191 -3.94 14.60 -17.25
N ALA A 192 -4.19 15.23 -16.11
CA ALA A 192 -4.70 16.60 -16.03
C ALA A 192 -3.70 17.62 -16.60
N ARG A 193 -2.40 17.38 -16.37
CA ARG A 193 -1.34 18.28 -16.82
C ARG A 193 -1.05 18.15 -18.32
N TRP A 194 -0.98 16.93 -18.85
CA TRP A 194 -0.48 16.68 -20.21
C TRP A 194 -1.50 16.04 -21.15
N GLY A 195 -2.67 15.60 -20.66
CA GLY A 195 -3.71 14.96 -21.48
C GLY A 195 -3.40 13.51 -21.86
N HIS A 196 -2.30 12.93 -21.37
CA HIS A 196 -1.88 11.53 -21.61
C HIS A 196 -1.08 10.99 -20.43
N ASP A 197 -0.91 9.67 -20.37
CA ASP A 197 -0.05 9.00 -19.40
C ASP A 197 1.44 9.06 -19.80
N LEU A 198 2.31 8.46 -18.98
CA LEU A 198 3.75 8.48 -19.22
C LEU A 198 4.25 7.34 -20.11
N SER A 199 3.39 6.48 -20.66
CA SER A 199 3.84 5.30 -21.42
C SER A 199 4.64 5.61 -22.69
N ALA A 200 4.36 6.77 -23.29
CA ALA A 200 5.06 7.30 -24.46
C ALA A 200 5.46 8.78 -24.29
N ALA A 201 5.62 9.21 -23.04
CA ALA A 201 5.96 10.59 -22.72
C ALA A 201 7.40 10.94 -23.10
N PRO A 202 7.69 12.20 -23.47
CA PRO A 202 9.05 12.67 -23.69
C PRO A 202 9.87 12.64 -22.40
N GLU A 203 11.21 12.58 -22.55
CA GLU A 203 12.14 12.44 -21.42
C GLU A 203 12.02 13.57 -20.39
N GLU A 204 11.66 14.78 -20.81
CA GLU A 204 11.48 15.93 -19.91
C GLU A 204 10.33 15.69 -18.92
N GLN A 205 9.23 15.06 -19.35
CA GLN A 205 8.10 14.75 -18.48
C GLN A 205 8.45 13.60 -17.51
N ILE A 206 9.14 12.57 -18.00
CA ILE A 206 9.66 11.48 -17.17
C ILE A 206 10.60 12.02 -16.10
N SER A 207 11.53 12.89 -16.49
CA SER A 207 12.51 13.50 -15.59
C SER A 207 11.84 14.39 -14.54
N LEU A 208 10.83 15.15 -14.91
CA LEU A 208 10.10 16.01 -13.99
C LEU A 208 9.33 15.20 -12.94
N VAL A 209 8.63 14.13 -13.34
CA VAL A 209 7.94 13.24 -12.39
C VAL A 209 8.95 12.52 -11.50
N ALA A 210 10.06 12.06 -12.05
CA ALA A 210 11.15 11.47 -11.27
C ALA A 210 11.75 12.45 -10.25
N ASP A 211 11.79 13.73 -10.59
CA ASP A 211 12.30 14.78 -9.72
C ASP A 211 11.39 14.98 -8.49
N TYR A 212 10.08 15.01 -8.67
CA TYR A 212 9.12 15.05 -7.57
C TYR A 212 9.18 13.79 -6.69
N LEU A 213 9.20 12.60 -7.31
CA LEU A 213 9.31 11.33 -6.58
C LEU A 213 10.65 11.20 -5.85
N GLY A 214 11.70 11.81 -6.36
CA GLY A 214 13.03 11.88 -5.74
C GLY A 214 13.02 12.60 -4.39
N GLU A 215 12.17 13.60 -4.21
CA GLU A 215 11.99 14.26 -2.91
C GLU A 215 11.43 13.27 -1.87
N LEU A 216 10.41 12.50 -2.22
CA LEU A 216 9.88 11.46 -1.34
C LEU A 216 10.93 10.39 -1.06
N ALA A 217 11.65 9.93 -2.09
CA ALA A 217 12.68 8.92 -1.93
C ALA A 217 13.79 9.39 -0.96
N CYS A 218 14.24 10.65 -1.09
CA CYS A 218 15.19 11.24 -0.16
C CYS A 218 14.62 11.35 1.26
N ALA A 219 13.38 11.80 1.41
CA ALA A 219 12.73 11.88 2.71
C ALA A 219 12.67 10.50 3.39
N LEU A 220 12.31 9.45 2.65
CA LEU A 220 12.28 8.08 3.17
C LEU A 220 13.67 7.59 3.60
N VAL A 221 14.71 7.90 2.83
CA VAL A 221 16.10 7.57 3.22
C VAL A 221 16.48 8.30 4.51
N LEU A 222 16.23 9.60 4.59
CA LEU A 222 16.64 10.43 5.74
C LEU A 222 15.87 10.10 7.03
N LEU A 223 14.60 9.66 6.92
CA LEU A 223 13.73 9.41 8.08
C LEU A 223 13.76 7.94 8.55
N HIS A 224 13.87 6.99 7.61
CA HIS A 224 13.71 5.55 7.90
C HIS A 224 14.95 4.73 7.59
N MET A 225 15.91 5.26 6.83
CA MET A 225 17.13 4.57 6.40
C MET A 225 16.85 3.15 5.88
N PRO A 226 15.91 2.97 4.91
CA PRO A 226 15.52 1.64 4.48
C PRO A 226 16.68 0.94 3.76
N GLY A 227 16.82 -0.37 3.93
CA GLY A 227 17.76 -1.18 3.15
C GLY A 227 17.30 -1.36 1.71
N ARG A 228 15.99 -1.14 1.44
CA ARG A 228 15.40 -1.19 0.09
C ARG A 228 14.15 -0.31 -0.01
N MET A 229 14.03 0.39 -1.12
CA MET A 229 12.80 1.08 -1.51
C MET A 229 12.20 0.40 -2.73
N ILE A 230 10.89 0.17 -2.70
CA ILE A 230 10.13 -0.50 -3.75
C ILE A 230 9.11 0.49 -4.28
N PHE A 231 9.20 0.82 -5.57
CA PHE A 231 8.27 1.74 -6.22
C PHE A 231 7.40 1.00 -7.22
N GLY A 232 6.10 0.95 -6.93
CA GLY A 232 5.06 0.29 -7.72
C GLY A 232 3.94 1.22 -8.14
N GLY A 233 2.86 0.62 -8.62
CA GLY A 233 1.72 1.35 -9.18
C GLY A 233 1.80 1.59 -10.68
N GLY A 234 0.68 2.04 -11.26
CA GLY A 234 0.53 2.17 -12.71
C GLY A 234 1.51 3.15 -13.36
N VAL A 235 1.78 4.28 -12.69
CA VAL A 235 2.69 5.32 -13.18
C VAL A 235 4.14 4.81 -13.26
N MET A 236 4.56 3.98 -12.31
CA MET A 236 5.93 3.45 -12.28
C MET A 236 6.23 2.45 -13.41
N LYS A 237 5.20 2.00 -14.16
CA LYS A 237 5.37 1.17 -15.36
C LYS A 237 5.88 1.96 -16.56
N ALA A 238 5.95 3.29 -16.47
CA ALA A 238 6.45 4.15 -17.54
C ALA A 238 7.94 3.87 -17.84
N PRO A 239 8.30 3.66 -19.12
CA PRO A 239 9.68 3.39 -19.51
C PRO A 239 10.65 4.49 -19.02
N GLY A 240 11.73 4.09 -18.40
CA GLY A 240 12.79 5.02 -17.93
C GLY A 240 12.50 5.73 -16.61
N LEU A 241 11.27 5.71 -16.07
CA LEU A 241 10.92 6.45 -14.85
C LEU A 241 11.70 5.94 -13.62
N LEU A 242 11.78 4.61 -13.43
CA LEU A 242 12.51 4.04 -12.30
C LEU A 242 14.01 4.40 -12.36
N GLU A 243 14.61 4.38 -13.55
CA GLU A 243 16.01 4.80 -13.75
C GLU A 243 16.20 6.30 -13.48
N ALA A 244 15.26 7.13 -13.93
CA ALA A 244 15.30 8.56 -13.66
C ALA A 244 15.17 8.83 -12.15
N LEU A 245 14.28 8.10 -11.44
CA LEU A 245 14.14 8.19 -9.99
C LEU A 245 15.45 7.83 -9.25
N ARG A 246 16.15 6.78 -9.68
CA ARG A 246 17.46 6.41 -9.11
C ARG A 246 18.47 7.52 -9.27
N ARG A 247 18.58 8.09 -10.49
CA ARG A 247 19.50 9.21 -10.77
C ARG A 247 19.20 10.42 -9.91
N THR A 248 17.94 10.83 -9.84
CA THR A 248 17.49 11.98 -9.05
C THR A 248 17.73 11.77 -7.57
N THR A 249 17.35 10.61 -7.03
CA THR A 249 17.59 10.27 -5.62
C THR A 249 19.07 10.35 -5.27
N ARG A 250 19.93 9.77 -6.10
CA ARG A 250 21.39 9.85 -5.90
C ARG A 250 21.90 11.28 -5.88
N ALA A 251 21.48 12.08 -6.86
CA ALA A 251 21.89 13.48 -6.98
C ALA A 251 21.46 14.29 -5.76
N ARG A 252 20.24 14.10 -5.27
CA ARG A 252 19.69 14.82 -4.11
C ARG A 252 20.31 14.39 -2.78
N LEU A 253 20.65 13.12 -2.59
CA LEU A 253 21.39 12.65 -1.41
C LEU A 253 22.82 13.20 -1.38
N GLY A 254 23.38 13.59 -2.52
CA GLY A 254 24.67 14.32 -2.61
C GLY A 254 25.86 13.58 -2.01
N GLY A 255 25.79 12.24 -1.88
CA GLY A 255 26.86 11.44 -1.25
C GLY A 255 26.93 11.58 0.29
N TYR A 256 26.01 12.33 0.92
CA TYR A 256 26.03 12.54 2.37
C TYR A 256 25.80 11.25 3.17
N ILE A 257 24.93 10.36 2.66
CA ILE A 257 24.61 9.09 3.33
C ILE A 257 25.48 7.97 2.73
N ALA A 258 26.57 7.62 3.39
CA ALA A 258 27.53 6.62 2.90
C ALA A 258 26.88 5.25 2.59
N ALA A 259 25.89 4.83 3.37
CA ALA A 259 25.14 3.58 3.13
C ALA A 259 24.37 3.59 1.81
N TRP A 260 24.01 4.78 1.31
CA TRP A 260 23.27 5.00 0.06
C TRP A 260 24.16 5.52 -1.09
N ASP A 261 25.46 5.76 -0.85
CA ASP A 261 26.43 6.14 -1.88
C ASP A 261 26.98 4.89 -2.60
N ARG A 262 26.07 4.19 -3.29
CA ARG A 262 26.34 2.96 -4.06
C ARG A 262 25.44 2.89 -5.29
N ASP A 263 25.50 1.81 -6.04
CA ASP A 263 24.55 1.55 -7.13
C ASP A 263 23.13 1.39 -6.54
N LEU A 264 22.23 2.26 -6.99
CA LEU A 264 20.84 2.26 -6.52
C LEU A 264 19.95 1.25 -7.26
N SER A 265 20.46 0.52 -8.23
CA SER A 265 19.67 -0.49 -8.98
C SER A 265 19.16 -1.62 -8.09
N GLU A 266 19.88 -1.94 -7.01
CA GLU A 266 19.48 -2.94 -6.02
C GLU A 266 18.72 -2.35 -4.82
N MET A 267 18.76 -1.01 -4.66
CA MET A 267 18.16 -0.33 -3.51
C MET A 267 16.81 0.31 -3.82
N ILE A 268 16.62 0.76 -5.05
CA ILE A 268 15.33 1.29 -5.55
C ILE A 268 14.88 0.37 -6.67
N VAL A 269 13.88 -0.46 -6.38
CA VAL A 269 13.48 -1.56 -7.24
C VAL A 269 11.97 -1.53 -7.55
N ALA A 270 11.56 -2.27 -8.59
CA ALA A 270 10.16 -2.54 -8.84
C ALA A 270 9.63 -3.63 -7.88
N PRO A 271 8.31 -3.72 -7.65
CA PRO A 271 7.70 -4.81 -6.90
C PRO A 271 7.99 -6.17 -7.54
N ALA A 272 8.30 -7.17 -6.71
CA ALA A 272 8.49 -8.55 -7.19
C ALA A 272 7.17 -9.33 -7.22
N LEU A 273 6.23 -9.02 -6.31
CA LEU A 273 4.93 -9.68 -6.24
C LEU A 273 3.89 -9.07 -7.19
N GLY A 274 4.17 -7.90 -7.75
CA GLY A 274 3.25 -7.22 -8.65
C GLY A 274 1.88 -6.99 -8.02
N ASP A 275 0.82 -7.49 -8.67
CA ASP A 275 -0.57 -7.36 -8.22
C ASP A 275 -0.91 -8.25 -7.00
N ASP A 276 -0.02 -9.12 -6.56
CA ASP A 276 -0.24 -10.00 -5.41
C ASP A 276 0.37 -9.46 -4.10
N ALA A 277 1.04 -8.31 -4.13
CA ALA A 277 1.67 -7.73 -2.94
C ALA A 277 0.67 -7.43 -1.82
N GLY A 278 -0.46 -6.78 -2.14
CA GLY A 278 -1.48 -6.41 -1.18
C GLY A 278 -2.17 -7.61 -0.53
N ILE A 279 -2.60 -8.60 -1.35
CA ILE A 279 -3.25 -9.80 -0.81
C ILE A 279 -2.29 -10.68 0.02
N THR A 280 -1.02 -10.74 -0.36
CA THR A 280 0.02 -11.43 0.42
C THR A 280 0.20 -10.76 1.80
N GLY A 281 0.22 -9.44 1.84
CA GLY A 281 0.27 -8.70 3.09
C GLY A 281 -0.99 -8.86 3.93
N ALA A 282 -2.17 -8.83 3.32
CA ALA A 282 -3.43 -9.11 4.02
C ALA A 282 -3.43 -10.50 4.67
N ILE A 283 -2.96 -11.53 3.97
CA ILE A 283 -2.78 -12.87 4.57
C ILE A 283 -1.84 -12.81 5.78
N ALA A 284 -0.74 -12.08 5.68
CA ALA A 284 0.23 -11.95 6.77
C ALA A 284 -0.37 -11.23 7.99
N LEU A 285 -1.17 -10.17 7.78
CA LEU A 285 -1.91 -9.50 8.85
C LEU A 285 -2.86 -10.46 9.58
N GLY A 286 -3.66 -11.24 8.87
CA GLY A 286 -4.56 -12.22 9.50
C GLY A 286 -3.81 -13.33 10.26
N ARG A 287 -2.63 -13.72 9.77
CA ARG A 287 -1.77 -14.70 10.47
C ARG A 287 -1.19 -14.16 11.78
N SER A 288 -0.95 -12.85 11.91
CA SER A 288 -0.48 -12.26 13.15
C SER A 288 -1.51 -12.41 14.28
N CYS A 289 -2.80 -12.23 13.99
CA CYS A 289 -3.87 -12.44 14.96
C CYS A 289 -3.86 -13.87 15.55
N ILE A 290 -3.59 -14.88 14.72
CA ILE A 290 -3.56 -16.29 15.19
C ILE A 290 -2.36 -16.54 16.10
N ARG A 291 -1.21 -15.89 15.86
CA ARG A 291 -0.01 -16.02 16.69
C ARG A 291 -0.18 -15.37 18.05
N GLU A 292 -0.75 -14.17 18.09
CA GLU A 292 -1.02 -13.42 19.32
C GLU A 292 -1.98 -14.17 20.23
N ALA A 293 -3.07 -14.74 19.69
CA ALA A 293 -4.00 -15.56 20.46
C ALA A 293 -3.32 -16.80 21.07
N SER A 294 -2.43 -17.46 20.33
CA SER A 294 -1.70 -18.64 20.84
C SER A 294 -0.64 -18.29 21.89
N VAL A 295 -0.14 -17.07 21.95
CA VAL A 295 0.79 -16.60 22.99
C VAL A 295 0.03 -16.20 24.26
N ALA A 296 -1.17 -15.64 24.13
CA ALA A 296 -2.02 -15.26 25.27
C ALA A 296 -2.60 -16.49 26.02
N GLU A 297 -2.72 -17.63 25.36
CA GLU A 297 -3.19 -18.91 25.93
C GLU A 297 -2.05 -19.82 26.42
N GLY A 298 -0.79 -19.37 26.43
CA GLY A 298 0.36 -20.13 26.89
C GLY A 298 0.41 -20.28 28.43
N PRO A 299 1.11 -21.29 28.94
CA PRO A 299 0.88 -21.96 30.20
C PRO A 299 0.98 -21.15 31.46
#